data_adccdeea1ec1414723b122712f4710a5
#
_entry.id   adccdeea1ec1414723b122712f4710a5
#
_cell.length_a   1.000
_cell.length_b   1.000
_cell.length_c   1.000
_cell.angle_alpha   90.00
_cell.angle_beta   90.00
_cell.angle_gamma   90.00
#
_symmetry.space_group_name_H-M   'P 1'
#
loop_
_entity.id
_entity.type
_entity.pdbx_description
1 polymer ?
#
loop_
_entity_poly.entity_id
_entity_poly.type
_entity_poly.pdbx_seq_one_letter_code
_entity_poly.pdbx_strand_id
1 'polypeptide(L)'
;MGKPTGFIEIKRREPDAQPPAERIRFYREFEIPLAESEVSRQGARCMDCGIPFCQSGCPVNNIIPDWNDLVYRNRWREASAVLHSTNNFPEFTGRICPAP
;
A
#
# COMPACT_ATOMS: atom_id res chain seq x y z
N MET A 1 3.76 -14.27 -3.98
CA MET A 1 4.13 -14.30 -2.54
C MET A 1 5.28 -13.34 -2.30
N GLY A 2 5.16 -12.46 -1.34
CA GLY A 2 6.26 -11.61 -0.90
C GLY A 2 7.41 -12.43 -0.30
N LYS A 3 8.28 -11.83 0.47
CA LYS A 3 9.33 -12.56 1.18
C LYS A 3 8.70 -13.28 2.38
N PRO A 4 8.86 -14.61 2.56
CA PRO A 4 8.19 -15.36 3.64
C PRO A 4 8.46 -14.84 5.04
N THR A 5 9.65 -14.29 5.29
CA THR A 5 10.07 -13.70 6.57
C THR A 5 10.06 -12.18 6.56
N GLY A 6 9.57 -11.56 5.51
CA GLY A 6 9.63 -10.11 5.31
C GLY A 6 8.95 -9.32 6.45
N PHE A 7 7.84 -9.80 6.96
CA PHE A 7 7.11 -9.16 8.06
C PHE A 7 7.89 -9.14 9.39
N ILE A 8 8.87 -10.02 9.56
CA ILE A 8 9.77 -10.04 10.72
C ILE A 8 10.99 -9.15 10.49
N GLU A 9 11.58 -9.24 9.29
CA GLU A 9 12.86 -8.60 8.97
C GLU A 9 12.72 -7.12 8.60
N ILE A 10 11.59 -6.74 8.01
CA ILE A 10 11.33 -5.39 7.52
C ILE A 10 10.35 -4.69 8.46
N LYS A 11 10.79 -3.61 9.07
CA LYS A 11 9.90 -2.78 9.90
C LYS A 11 8.88 -2.06 9.02
N ARG A 12 7.66 -1.93 9.53
CA ARG A 12 6.64 -1.11 8.90
C ARG A 12 7.09 0.34 8.80
N ARG A 13 6.87 0.94 7.65
CA ARG A 13 7.11 2.35 7.40
C ARG A 13 5.91 2.97 6.69
N GLU A 14 5.48 4.10 7.19
CA GLU A 14 4.41 4.91 6.61
C GLU A 14 5.00 6.15 5.92
N PRO A 15 4.28 6.73 4.95
CA PRO A 15 4.66 8.02 4.39
C PRO A 15 4.67 9.10 5.46
N ASP A 16 5.62 10.03 5.34
CA ASP A 16 5.65 11.22 6.18
C ASP A 16 4.68 12.28 5.65
N ALA A 17 4.36 13.26 6.47
CA ALA A 17 3.55 14.40 6.09
C ALA A 17 4.28 15.69 6.42
N GLN A 18 4.05 16.75 5.62
CA GLN A 18 4.57 18.06 5.92
C GLN A 18 3.97 18.60 7.23
N PRO A 19 4.74 19.38 8.03
CA PRO A 19 4.25 19.92 9.28
C PRO A 19 2.96 20.73 9.09
N PRO A 20 1.98 20.63 10.01
CA PRO A 20 0.73 21.36 9.90
C PRO A 20 0.89 22.88 9.70
N ALA A 21 1.88 23.48 10.36
CA ALA A 21 2.16 24.92 10.25
C ALA A 21 2.56 25.36 8.83
N GLU A 22 3.13 24.44 8.05
CA GLU A 22 3.53 24.72 6.67
C GLU A 22 2.42 24.38 5.68
N ARG A 23 1.78 23.24 5.84
CA ARG A 23 0.77 22.78 4.88
C ARG A 23 -0.51 23.61 4.87
N ILE A 24 -0.80 24.38 5.91
CA ILE A 24 -1.93 25.34 5.92
C ILE A 24 -1.73 26.52 4.97
N ARG A 25 -0.51 26.72 4.45
CA ARG A 25 -0.16 27.83 3.54
C ARG A 25 -0.39 27.52 2.07
N PHE A 26 -0.77 26.26 1.73
CA PHE A 26 -0.97 25.84 0.35
C PHE A 26 -2.06 24.77 0.23
N TYR A 27 -2.52 24.54 -0.99
CA TYR A 27 -3.53 23.53 -1.32
C TYR A 27 -2.96 22.36 -2.12
N ARG A 28 -1.65 22.14 -2.03
CA ARG A 28 -0.95 21.06 -2.71
C ARG A 28 -0.93 19.80 -1.85
N GLU A 29 -0.44 18.72 -2.42
CA GLU A 29 -0.18 17.48 -1.69
C GLU A 29 0.75 17.72 -0.50
N PHE A 30 0.33 17.31 0.69
CA PHE A 30 1.11 17.45 1.92
C PHE A 30 1.76 16.14 2.38
N GLU A 31 1.33 15.00 1.87
CA GLU A 31 2.01 13.73 2.14
C GLU A 31 3.31 13.66 1.35
N ILE A 32 4.35 13.17 2.02
CA ILE A 32 5.65 12.93 1.41
C ILE A 32 5.70 11.44 1.04
N PRO A 33 5.62 11.09 -0.25
CA PRO A 33 5.56 9.70 -0.66
C PRO A 33 6.87 8.98 -0.33
N LEU A 34 6.77 7.69 -0.05
CA LEU A 34 7.93 6.82 0.07
C LEU A 34 8.60 6.66 -1.30
N ALA A 35 9.92 6.47 -1.30
CA ALA A 35 10.65 6.10 -2.50
C ALA A 35 10.11 4.76 -3.05
N GLU A 36 10.11 4.61 -4.36
CA GLU A 36 9.60 3.41 -5.04
C GLU A 36 10.25 2.12 -4.51
N SER A 37 11.56 2.17 -4.27
CA SER A 37 12.32 1.05 -3.68
C SER A 37 11.82 0.68 -2.27
N GLU A 38 11.41 1.67 -1.48
CA GLU A 38 10.88 1.42 -0.14
C GLU A 38 9.45 0.87 -0.21
N VAL A 39 8.62 1.36 -1.14
CA VAL A 39 7.27 0.81 -1.36
C VAL A 39 7.36 -0.66 -1.78
N SER A 40 8.26 -0.99 -2.70
CA SER A 40 8.54 -2.37 -3.11
C SER A 40 8.97 -3.24 -1.92
N ARG A 41 9.86 -2.71 -1.09
CA ARG A 41 10.33 -3.38 0.12
C ARG A 41 9.20 -3.60 1.13
N GLN A 42 8.31 -2.62 1.31
CA GLN A 42 7.13 -2.76 2.17
C GLN A 42 6.17 -3.83 1.64
N GLY A 43 6.03 -3.97 0.33
CA GLY A 43 5.25 -5.05 -0.30
C GLY A 43 5.76 -6.45 0.08
N ALA A 44 7.06 -6.60 0.32
CA ALA A 44 7.66 -7.87 0.76
C ALA A 44 7.19 -8.34 2.14
N ARG A 45 6.55 -7.47 2.94
CA ARG A 45 6.03 -7.82 4.26
C ARG A 45 4.77 -8.67 4.21
N CYS A 46 4.14 -8.79 3.06
CA CYS A 46 2.94 -9.60 2.91
C CYS A 46 3.24 -11.09 3.12
N MET A 47 2.52 -11.71 4.04
CA MET A 47 2.67 -13.14 4.36
C MET A 47 1.92 -14.05 3.39
N ASP A 48 1.13 -13.50 2.49
CA ASP A 48 0.28 -14.27 1.57
C ASP A 48 -0.57 -15.31 2.31
N CYS A 49 -1.37 -14.84 3.26
CA CYS A 49 -2.17 -15.70 4.12
C CYS A 49 -3.17 -16.54 3.31
N GLY A 50 -3.34 -17.81 3.66
CA GLY A 50 -4.33 -18.68 3.04
C GLY A 50 -5.78 -18.19 3.22
N ILE A 51 -6.05 -17.51 4.35
CA ILE A 51 -7.28 -16.75 4.58
C ILE A 51 -6.88 -15.29 4.78
N PRO A 52 -6.91 -14.46 3.72
CA PRO A 52 -6.44 -13.08 3.79
C PRO A 52 -7.48 -12.16 4.46
N PHE A 53 -7.40 -11.97 5.75
CA PHE A 53 -8.30 -11.09 6.50
C PHE A 53 -8.27 -9.65 6.00
N CYS A 54 -7.14 -9.18 5.50
CA CYS A 54 -7.03 -7.85 4.89
C CYS A 54 -7.96 -7.69 3.68
N GLN A 55 -8.08 -8.73 2.85
CA GLN A 55 -9.01 -8.75 1.72
C GLN A 55 -10.46 -8.85 2.19
N SER A 56 -10.73 -9.79 3.10
CA SER A 56 -12.10 -9.99 3.60
C SER A 56 -12.62 -8.79 4.39
N GLY A 57 -11.74 -8.08 5.09
CA GLY A 57 -12.08 -6.88 5.84
C GLY A 57 -12.19 -5.62 4.99
N CYS A 58 -11.73 -5.64 3.76
CA CYS A 58 -11.80 -4.50 2.86
C CYS A 58 -13.23 -4.35 2.29
N PRO A 59 -13.91 -3.20 2.48
CA PRO A 59 -15.27 -2.99 1.95
C PRO A 59 -15.40 -3.13 0.44
N VAL A 60 -14.34 -2.87 -0.32
CA VAL A 60 -14.29 -3.07 -1.78
C VAL A 60 -13.63 -4.39 -2.17
N ASN A 61 -13.29 -5.20 -1.19
CA ASN A 61 -12.73 -6.54 -1.37
C ASN A 61 -11.47 -6.58 -2.24
N ASN A 62 -10.56 -5.65 -2.00
CA ASN A 62 -9.31 -5.55 -2.74
C ASN A 62 -8.45 -6.80 -2.57
N ILE A 63 -7.85 -7.26 -3.67
CA ILE A 63 -6.99 -8.45 -3.71
C ILE A 63 -5.57 -8.06 -3.24
N ILE A 64 -5.46 -7.76 -1.95
CA ILE A 64 -4.28 -7.15 -1.35
C ILE A 64 -3.03 -8.03 -1.44
N PRO A 65 -3.07 -9.34 -1.18
CA PRO A 65 -1.88 -10.17 -1.28
C PRO A 65 -1.26 -10.18 -2.68
N ASP A 66 -2.10 -10.22 -3.72
CA ASP A 66 -1.63 -10.29 -5.11
C ASP A 66 -0.91 -9.02 -5.52
N TRP A 67 -1.48 -7.84 -5.24
CA TRP A 67 -0.78 -6.61 -5.60
C TRP A 67 0.50 -6.39 -4.78
N ASN A 68 0.53 -6.81 -3.52
CA ASN A 68 1.74 -6.73 -2.71
C ASN A 68 2.88 -7.54 -3.30
N ASP A 69 2.61 -8.74 -3.79
CA ASP A 69 3.62 -9.56 -4.48
C ASP A 69 4.11 -8.87 -5.76
N LEU A 70 3.19 -8.35 -6.56
CA LEU A 70 3.53 -7.65 -7.79
C LEU A 70 4.37 -6.39 -7.55
N VAL A 71 4.03 -5.60 -6.52
CA VAL A 71 4.80 -4.43 -6.08
C VAL A 71 6.19 -4.85 -5.62
N TYR A 72 6.29 -5.90 -4.83
CA TYR A 72 7.59 -6.45 -4.40
C TYR A 72 8.48 -6.85 -5.57
N ARG A 73 7.89 -7.38 -6.65
CA ARG A 73 8.60 -7.78 -7.87
C ARG A 73 8.80 -6.64 -8.87
N ASN A 74 8.46 -5.41 -8.51
CA ASN A 74 8.52 -4.24 -9.38
C ASN A 74 7.65 -4.34 -10.65
N ARG A 75 6.57 -5.12 -10.60
CA ARG A 75 5.60 -5.27 -11.68
C ARG A 75 4.44 -4.29 -11.49
N TRP A 76 4.75 -3.02 -11.49
CA TRP A 76 3.84 -1.91 -11.16
C TRP A 76 2.60 -1.83 -12.03
N ARG A 77 2.76 -2.07 -13.33
CA ARG A 77 1.64 -2.04 -14.27
C ARG A 77 0.61 -3.12 -13.94
N GLU A 78 1.07 -4.32 -13.63
CA GLU A 78 0.21 -5.44 -13.27
C GLU A 78 -0.40 -5.24 -11.89
N ALA A 79 0.37 -4.73 -10.93
CA ALA A 79 -0.14 -4.37 -9.62
C ALA A 79 -1.29 -3.35 -9.73
N SER A 80 -1.12 -2.34 -10.58
CA SER A 80 -2.16 -1.35 -10.86
C SER A 80 -3.41 -2.00 -11.48
N ALA A 81 -3.24 -2.93 -12.41
CA ALA A 81 -4.35 -3.65 -13.02
C ALA A 81 -5.14 -4.47 -11.99
N VAL A 82 -4.45 -5.17 -11.09
CA VAL A 82 -5.10 -5.92 -9.99
C VAL A 82 -5.84 -4.97 -9.06
N LEU A 83 -5.23 -3.86 -8.67
CA LEU A 83 -5.85 -2.86 -7.81
C LEU A 83 -7.14 -2.29 -8.42
N HIS A 84 -7.11 -1.93 -9.70
CA HIS A 84 -8.26 -1.37 -10.40
C HIS A 84 -9.32 -2.41 -10.78
N SER A 85 -9.03 -3.70 -10.69
CA SER A 85 -10.02 -4.75 -10.96
C SER A 85 -11.16 -4.78 -9.93
N THR A 86 -10.89 -4.31 -8.71
CA THR A 86 -11.84 -4.29 -7.60
C THR A 86 -12.19 -2.88 -7.14
N ASN A 87 -11.39 -1.88 -7.53
CA ASN A 87 -11.52 -0.52 -7.00
C ASN A 87 -11.29 0.51 -8.11
N ASN A 88 -12.32 1.31 -8.40
CA ASN A 88 -12.24 2.34 -9.45
C ASN A 88 -11.50 3.61 -8.99
N PHE A 89 -11.43 3.86 -7.68
CA PHE A 89 -10.85 5.09 -7.12
C PHE A 89 -9.88 4.79 -5.97
N PRO A 90 -8.80 4.04 -6.22
CA PRO A 90 -7.85 3.67 -5.15
C PRO A 90 -7.12 4.88 -4.57
N GLU A 91 -6.95 5.96 -5.33
CA GLU A 91 -6.35 7.22 -4.89
C GLU A 91 -7.16 7.91 -3.78
N PHE A 92 -8.48 7.74 -3.77
CA PHE A 92 -9.33 8.25 -2.69
C PHE A 92 -9.43 7.26 -1.53
N THR A 93 -9.76 6.03 -1.84
CA THR A 93 -9.98 5.00 -0.81
C THR A 93 -8.73 4.71 0.00
N GLY A 94 -7.55 4.76 -0.63
CA GLY A 94 -6.29 4.55 0.07
C GLY A 94 -5.97 5.65 1.09
N ARG A 95 -6.36 6.90 0.80
CA ARG A 95 -6.13 8.05 1.70
C ARG A 95 -7.05 8.06 2.92
N ILE A 96 -8.26 7.57 2.79
CA ILE A 96 -9.25 7.54 3.87
C ILE A 96 -9.33 6.18 4.57
N CYS A 97 -8.57 5.21 4.12
CA CYS A 97 -8.59 3.86 4.67
C CYS A 97 -8.08 3.86 6.13
N PRO A 98 -8.90 3.40 7.09
CA PRO A 98 -8.49 3.34 8.49
C PRO A 98 -7.68 2.07 8.82
N ALA A 99 -7.50 1.17 7.88
CA ALA A 99 -6.77 -0.07 8.12
C ALA A 99 -5.28 0.22 8.38
N PRO A 100 -4.69 -0.48 9.36
CA PRO A 100 -3.28 -0.30 9.71
C PRO A 100 -2.33 -0.84 8.64
#